data_69c9eb8f7fc06ee4c2ae568df6fe9180
#
_entry.id   69c9eb8f7fc06ee4c2ae568df6fe9180
#
_cell.length_a   1.000
_cell.length_b   1.000
_cell.length_c   1.000
_cell.angle_alpha   90.00
_cell.angle_beta   90.00
_cell.angle_gamma   90.00
#
_symmetry.space_group_name_H-M   'P 1'
#
loop_
_entity.id
_entity.type
_entity.pdbx_description
1 polymer ?
#
loop_
_entity_poly.entity_id
_entity_poly.type
_entity_poly.pdbx_seq_one_letter_code
_entity_poly.pdbx_strand_id
1 'polypeptide(L)'
;ASEGIAVRPVYNNGDLEFELVELPGDVTKDEFNPQNGPRSRGGNTECPNCGIVTESKTVKERMKSGEYEYAILGAKFTKSGGGSGYRTATEEDYQAYRKAEDRVESDYELFSLLNQKIPENGQKTSEPAGYGFTQWRDVFTARQLVAHYEYWQAFEEIKNEVYQEHPSEEADAILSILALAGGKMVDRNSRLSPYNIHRGYPMHLTGAKNLSPQWCFTDNNPSSGDQQYTDILDRILSSYEDIVNYLEDSKAEPATVHKGDAADLPFEENSIDSVVVDPPYYSSIMYAELSDIFYVWL
;
A
#
# COMPACT_ATOMS: atom_id res chain seq x y z
N ALA A 1 -23.15 -6.08 17.44
CA ALA A 1 -21.75 -6.21 17.83
C ALA A 1 -21.14 -7.30 16.96
N SER A 2 -20.17 -6.98 16.16
CA SER A 2 -19.45 -7.98 15.41
C SER A 2 -18.62 -8.85 16.35
N GLU A 3 -18.86 -10.13 16.33
CA GLU A 3 -17.92 -11.13 16.80
C GLU A 3 -16.61 -10.90 16.03
N GLY A 4 -15.47 -10.92 16.72
CA GLY A 4 -14.20 -10.70 16.07
C GLY A 4 -13.03 -10.62 17.05
N ILE A 5 -11.83 -10.49 16.49
CA ILE A 5 -10.60 -10.32 17.26
C ILE A 5 -10.23 -8.83 17.25
N ALA A 6 -9.90 -8.31 18.41
CA ALA A 6 -9.43 -6.94 18.58
C ALA A 6 -8.05 -6.91 19.25
N VAL A 7 -7.30 -5.84 18.99
CA VAL A 7 -6.02 -5.57 19.66
C VAL A 7 -6.29 -4.65 20.83
N ARG A 8 -5.89 -5.06 22.04
CA ARG A 8 -5.99 -4.28 23.26
C ARG A 8 -4.59 -3.83 23.70
N PRO A 9 -4.34 -2.51 23.83
CA PRO A 9 -3.10 -2.03 24.45
C PRO A 9 -3.12 -2.32 25.94
N VAL A 10 -2.02 -2.85 26.47
CA VAL A 10 -1.83 -3.12 27.89
C VAL A 10 -0.56 -2.41 28.36
N TYR A 11 -0.66 -1.75 29.51
CA TYR A 11 0.46 -1.00 30.08
C TYR A 11 0.97 -1.72 31.33
N ASN A 12 2.17 -2.27 31.23
CA ASN A 12 2.85 -2.97 32.31
C ASN A 12 4.12 -2.21 32.70
N ASN A 13 4.17 -1.68 33.93
CA ASN A 13 5.33 -0.95 34.46
C ASN A 13 5.89 0.19 33.58
N GLY A 14 5.03 0.78 32.74
CA GLY A 14 5.40 1.85 31.82
C GLY A 14 5.65 1.39 30.38
N ASP A 15 5.75 0.09 30.14
CA ASP A 15 5.89 -0.49 28.81
C ASP A 15 4.53 -0.75 28.19
N LEU A 16 4.42 -0.50 26.88
CA LEU A 16 3.22 -0.73 26.09
C LEU A 16 3.32 -2.10 25.41
N GLU A 17 2.41 -2.99 25.75
CA GLU A 17 2.25 -4.30 25.13
C GLU A 17 0.89 -4.36 24.40
N PHE A 18 0.73 -5.34 23.52
CA PHE A 18 -0.51 -5.59 22.80
C PHE A 18 -0.97 -7.03 23.00
N GLU A 19 -2.23 -7.19 23.32
CA GLU A 19 -2.87 -8.50 23.39
C GLU A 19 -4.02 -8.61 22.40
N LEU A 20 -4.29 -9.81 21.91
CA LEU A 20 -5.44 -10.11 21.10
C LEU A 20 -6.56 -10.61 22.00
N VAL A 21 -7.73 -10.04 21.86
CA VAL A 21 -8.93 -10.42 22.60
C VAL A 21 -10.06 -10.79 21.67
N GLU A 22 -10.75 -11.87 21.95
CA GLU A 22 -11.97 -12.26 21.25
C GLU A 22 -13.18 -11.51 21.82
N LEU A 23 -14.00 -10.97 20.95
CA LEU A 23 -15.23 -10.27 21.31
C LEU A 23 -16.44 -11.04 20.73
N PRO A 24 -17.42 -11.41 21.59
CA PRO A 24 -17.56 -11.13 23.02
C PRO A 24 -16.97 -12.23 23.95
N GLY A 25 -16.00 -13.03 23.50
CA GLY A 25 -15.51 -14.19 24.23
C GLY A 25 -14.67 -13.86 25.47
N ASP A 26 -13.47 -13.27 25.26
CA ASP A 26 -12.48 -13.03 26.34
C ASP A 26 -12.84 -11.85 27.23
N VAL A 27 -13.46 -10.84 26.64
CA VAL A 27 -13.87 -9.60 27.36
C VAL A 27 -15.25 -9.16 26.89
N THR A 28 -15.99 -8.53 27.80
CA THR A 28 -17.25 -7.91 27.45
C THR A 28 -17.00 -6.56 26.77
N LYS A 29 -17.98 -6.06 26.02
CA LYS A 29 -17.90 -4.76 25.36
C LYS A 29 -17.83 -3.59 26.35
N ASP A 30 -18.33 -3.79 27.57
CA ASP A 30 -18.25 -2.80 28.64
C ASP A 30 -16.85 -2.76 29.25
N GLU A 31 -16.12 -3.87 29.26
CA GLU A 31 -14.73 -3.91 29.72
C GLU A 31 -13.73 -3.40 28.68
N PHE A 32 -13.97 -3.71 27.38
CA PHE A 32 -13.15 -3.23 26.31
C PHE A 32 -13.96 -3.01 25.02
N ASN A 33 -14.01 -1.77 24.57
CA ASN A 33 -14.62 -1.43 23.30
C ASN A 33 -13.54 -0.91 22.33
N PRO A 34 -13.15 -1.67 21.30
CA PRO A 34 -12.10 -1.27 20.35
C PRO A 34 -12.47 -0.03 19.53
N GLN A 35 -13.76 0.37 19.51
CA GLN A 35 -14.18 1.59 18.86
C GLN A 35 -13.88 2.85 19.70
N ASN A 36 -13.56 2.66 20.99
CA ASN A 36 -13.15 3.74 21.90
C ASN A 36 -11.63 3.91 21.96
N GLY A 37 -10.90 3.36 21.02
CA GLY A 37 -9.45 3.55 20.89
C GLY A 37 -9.05 5.02 20.72
N PRO A 38 -7.74 5.32 20.76
CA PRO A 38 -7.23 6.70 20.66
C PRO A 38 -7.82 7.38 19.44
N ARG A 39 -8.67 8.36 19.66
CA ARG A 39 -9.37 9.06 18.58
C ARG A 39 -8.50 10.20 18.09
N SER A 40 -8.09 10.12 16.84
CA SER A 40 -7.53 11.24 16.13
C SER A 40 -8.66 12.06 15.48
N ARG A 41 -8.91 13.27 15.99
CA ARG A 41 -9.69 14.29 15.27
C ARG A 41 -8.73 15.38 14.83
N GLY A 42 -8.65 15.61 13.51
CA GLY A 42 -7.75 16.63 12.97
C GLY A 42 -6.25 16.35 13.26
N GLY A 43 -5.88 15.06 13.44
CA GLY A 43 -4.51 14.65 13.76
C GLY A 43 -4.12 14.73 15.24
N ASN A 44 -5.02 15.15 16.13
CA ASN A 44 -4.79 15.08 17.59
C ASN A 44 -4.92 13.63 18.07
N THR A 45 -4.08 13.22 19.01
CA THR A 45 -4.04 11.87 19.55
C THR A 45 -4.23 11.87 21.04
N GLU A 46 -5.12 11.02 21.54
CA GLU A 46 -5.34 10.80 22.96
C GLU A 46 -4.55 9.58 23.43
N CYS A 47 -3.81 9.73 24.52
CA CYS A 47 -3.09 8.61 25.13
C CYS A 47 -4.09 7.62 25.74
N PRO A 48 -4.11 6.34 25.32
CA PRO A 48 -5.07 5.37 25.84
C PRO A 48 -4.82 4.99 27.32
N ASN A 49 -3.63 5.30 27.86
CA ASN A 49 -3.29 5.03 29.25
C ASN A 49 -3.75 6.14 30.20
N CYS A 50 -3.45 7.41 29.87
CA CYS A 50 -3.70 8.53 30.79
C CYS A 50 -4.71 9.57 30.28
N GLY A 51 -5.23 9.42 29.07
CA GLY A 51 -6.20 10.34 28.49
C GLY A 51 -5.64 11.69 28.04
N ILE A 52 -4.32 11.91 28.15
CA ILE A 52 -3.71 13.18 27.71
C ILE A 52 -3.81 13.28 26.20
N VAL A 53 -4.33 14.42 25.74
CA VAL A 53 -4.42 14.73 24.31
C VAL A 53 -3.16 15.44 23.85
N THR A 54 -2.50 14.88 22.84
CA THR A 54 -1.36 15.50 22.14
C THR A 54 -1.85 16.13 20.84
N GLU A 55 -1.55 17.40 20.65
CA GLU A 55 -1.94 18.13 19.45
C GLU A 55 -1.20 17.63 18.21
N SER A 56 -1.85 17.67 17.06
CA SER A 56 -1.31 17.27 15.75
C SER A 56 0.03 17.92 15.43
N LYS A 57 0.21 19.19 15.80
CA LYS A 57 1.47 19.91 15.60
C LYS A 57 2.62 19.23 16.38
N THR A 58 2.41 18.91 17.65
CA THR A 58 3.39 18.24 18.51
C THR A 58 3.69 16.81 18.00
N VAL A 59 2.67 16.08 17.54
CA VAL A 59 2.85 14.76 16.91
C VAL A 59 3.78 14.88 15.71
N LYS A 60 3.51 15.82 14.81
CA LYS A 60 4.33 16.04 13.61
C LYS A 60 5.77 16.47 13.95
N GLU A 61 5.95 17.33 14.94
CA GLU A 61 7.27 17.75 15.42
C GLU A 61 8.08 16.57 15.95
N ARG A 62 7.48 15.71 16.77
CA ARG A 62 8.13 14.50 17.29
C ARG A 62 8.47 13.49 16.21
N MET A 63 7.57 13.29 15.25
CA MET A 63 7.85 12.41 14.11
C MET A 63 9.01 12.93 13.27
N LYS A 64 9.09 14.24 13.03
CA LYS A 64 10.21 14.87 12.32
C LYS A 64 11.54 14.75 13.04
N SER A 65 11.54 14.77 14.38
CA SER A 65 12.75 14.59 15.21
C SER A 65 13.12 13.12 15.43
N GLY A 66 12.32 12.16 14.90
CA GLY A 66 12.57 10.73 15.11
C GLY A 66 12.14 10.22 16.50
N GLU A 67 11.38 11.02 17.26
CA GLU A 67 10.87 10.67 18.59
C GLU A 67 9.59 9.81 18.50
N TYR A 68 9.70 8.67 17.82
CA TYR A 68 8.61 7.70 17.71
C TYR A 68 9.18 6.29 17.52
N GLU A 69 8.39 5.30 17.85
CA GLU A 69 8.69 3.89 17.66
C GLU A 69 7.55 3.17 16.98
N TYR A 70 7.85 2.05 16.35
CA TYR A 70 6.85 1.15 15.78
C TYR A 70 6.70 -0.08 16.67
N ALA A 71 5.45 -0.54 16.78
CA ALA A 71 5.13 -1.78 17.44
C ALA A 71 4.35 -2.71 16.51
N ILE A 72 4.68 -4.00 16.54
CA ILE A 72 3.90 -5.01 15.84
C ILE A 72 2.68 -5.32 16.70
N LEU A 73 1.50 -4.89 16.26
CA LEU A 73 0.25 -5.08 17.00
C LEU A 73 -0.19 -6.55 17.04
N GLY A 74 0.12 -7.29 16.00
CA GLY A 74 -0.20 -8.71 15.86
C GLY A 74 0.07 -9.19 14.44
N ALA A 75 -0.04 -10.49 14.25
CA ALA A 75 0.13 -11.13 12.96
C ALA A 75 -1.15 -11.86 12.53
N LYS A 76 -1.57 -11.65 11.29
CA LYS A 76 -2.57 -12.46 10.61
C LYS A 76 -1.86 -13.59 9.87
N PHE A 77 -2.38 -14.80 9.96
CA PHE A 77 -1.82 -15.97 9.27
C PHE A 77 -2.91 -16.85 8.66
N THR A 78 -2.54 -17.62 7.65
CA THR A 78 -3.45 -18.62 7.04
C THR A 78 -3.35 -19.94 7.81
N LYS A 79 -4.48 -20.47 8.23
CA LYS A 79 -4.57 -21.75 8.93
C LYS A 79 -4.37 -22.92 7.96
N SER A 80 -3.78 -24.03 8.43
CA SER A 80 -3.54 -25.23 7.61
C SER A 80 -4.82 -25.86 7.01
N GLY A 81 -5.99 -25.60 7.60
CA GLY A 81 -7.31 -26.02 7.11
C GLY A 81 -8.06 -24.97 6.30
N GLY A 82 -7.41 -23.88 5.94
CA GLY A 82 -8.05 -22.72 5.30
C GLY A 82 -8.60 -21.71 6.30
N GLY A 83 -8.87 -20.50 5.82
CA GLY A 83 -9.27 -19.36 6.64
C GLY A 83 -8.11 -18.67 7.36
N SER A 84 -8.41 -17.58 8.03
CA SER A 84 -7.41 -16.74 8.71
C SER A 84 -7.38 -17.00 10.22
N GLY A 85 -6.22 -16.83 10.82
CA GLY A 85 -6.01 -16.72 12.26
C GLY A 85 -5.24 -15.44 12.60
N TYR A 86 -5.24 -15.10 13.88
CA TYR A 86 -4.50 -13.95 14.41
C TYR A 86 -3.71 -14.42 15.63
N ARG A 87 -2.54 -13.88 15.84
CA ARG A 87 -1.70 -14.07 17.01
C ARG A 87 -0.99 -12.79 17.40
N THR A 88 -0.55 -12.68 18.61
CA THR A 88 0.36 -11.63 19.04
C THR A 88 1.71 -11.76 18.33
N ALA A 89 2.46 -10.66 18.28
CA ALA A 89 3.82 -10.67 17.76
C ALA A 89 4.73 -11.59 18.63
N THR A 90 5.65 -12.26 17.99
CA THR A 90 6.66 -13.11 18.62
C THR A 90 8.05 -12.52 18.42
N GLU A 91 9.04 -13.02 19.17
CA GLU A 91 10.43 -12.62 18.96
C GLU A 91 10.91 -12.90 17.52
N GLU A 92 10.40 -13.94 16.86
CA GLU A 92 10.71 -14.25 15.47
C GLU A 92 10.24 -13.16 14.51
N ASP A 93 9.07 -12.54 14.77
CA ASP A 93 8.56 -11.42 13.98
C ASP A 93 9.47 -10.19 14.10
N TYR A 94 9.90 -9.88 15.31
CA TYR A 94 10.86 -8.80 15.57
C TYR A 94 12.24 -9.08 14.98
N GLN A 95 12.71 -10.33 15.00
CA GLN A 95 13.97 -10.72 14.37
C GLN A 95 13.89 -10.58 12.85
N ALA A 96 12.76 -10.98 12.24
CA ALA A 96 12.54 -10.79 10.80
C ALA A 96 12.53 -9.31 10.41
N TYR A 97 11.99 -8.45 11.29
CA TYR A 97 12.00 -7.01 11.10
C TYR A 97 13.42 -6.46 11.14
N ARG A 98 14.19 -6.78 12.21
CA ARG A 98 15.60 -6.36 12.35
C ARG A 98 16.47 -6.82 11.18
N LYS A 99 16.31 -8.06 10.70
CA LYS A 99 17.04 -8.54 9.51
C LYS A 99 16.76 -7.70 8.27
N ALA A 100 15.54 -7.23 8.11
CA ALA A 100 15.21 -6.34 6.99
C ALA A 100 15.83 -4.95 7.16
N GLU A 101 15.88 -4.42 8.38
CA GLU A 101 16.58 -3.17 8.69
C GLU A 101 18.07 -3.28 8.39
N ASP A 102 18.74 -4.34 8.87
CA ASP A 102 20.15 -4.62 8.59
C ASP A 102 20.41 -4.73 7.08
N ARG A 103 19.50 -5.37 6.32
CA ARG A 103 19.58 -5.49 4.87
C ARG A 103 19.50 -4.14 4.18
N VAL A 104 18.52 -3.30 4.55
CA VAL A 104 18.34 -1.96 3.98
C VAL A 104 19.53 -1.06 4.32
N GLU A 105 20.13 -1.21 5.49
CA GLU A 105 21.30 -0.44 5.90
C GLU A 105 22.57 -0.89 5.18
N SER A 106 22.80 -2.23 5.07
CA SER A 106 24.00 -2.79 4.42
C SER A 106 24.01 -2.52 2.91
N ASP A 107 22.86 -2.54 2.28
CA ASP A 107 22.69 -2.39 0.84
C ASP A 107 22.09 -1.01 0.46
N TYR A 108 22.46 0.01 1.21
CA TYR A 108 21.91 1.37 1.05
C TYR A 108 21.89 1.88 -0.40
N GLU A 109 22.91 1.55 -1.19
CA GLU A 109 23.00 1.96 -2.60
C GLU A 109 21.91 1.30 -3.47
N LEU A 110 21.52 0.06 -3.15
CA LEU A 110 20.45 -0.64 -3.87
C LEU A 110 19.09 0.08 -3.73
N PHE A 111 18.88 0.70 -2.56
CA PHE A 111 17.65 1.44 -2.29
C PHE A 111 17.76 2.94 -2.64
N SER A 112 18.85 3.34 -3.32
CA SER A 112 19.13 4.75 -3.64
C SER A 112 18.11 5.37 -4.60
N LEU A 113 17.46 4.59 -5.45
CA LEU A 113 16.38 5.04 -6.33
C LEU A 113 15.25 5.71 -5.53
N LEU A 114 14.97 5.20 -4.33
CA LEU A 114 13.91 5.69 -3.44
C LEU A 114 14.36 6.87 -2.56
N ASN A 115 15.62 7.33 -2.67
CA ASN A 115 16.12 8.52 -1.99
C ASN A 115 15.65 9.83 -2.65
N GLN A 116 14.86 9.75 -3.70
CA GLN A 116 14.23 10.92 -4.29
C GLN A 116 13.33 11.60 -3.26
N LYS A 117 13.46 12.94 -3.18
CA LYS A 117 12.72 13.73 -2.20
C LYS A 117 11.24 13.78 -2.52
N ILE A 118 10.43 13.64 -1.50
CA ILE A 118 9.01 13.94 -1.58
C ILE A 118 8.84 15.46 -1.66
N PRO A 119 8.10 16.01 -2.66
CA PRO A 119 7.85 17.44 -2.76
C PRO A 119 7.13 18.00 -1.53
N GLU A 120 7.76 18.90 -0.79
CA GLU A 120 7.19 19.44 0.47
C GLU A 120 6.00 20.38 0.24
N ASN A 121 5.95 21.02 -0.93
CA ASN A 121 4.96 22.05 -1.26
C ASN A 121 3.80 21.53 -2.14
N GLY A 122 3.73 20.23 -2.41
CA GLY A 122 2.64 19.63 -3.15
C GLY A 122 1.34 19.61 -2.36
N GLN A 123 0.20 19.51 -3.04
CA GLN A 123 -1.11 19.45 -2.38
C GLN A 123 -1.32 18.13 -1.63
N LYS A 124 -0.75 17.02 -2.11
CA LYS A 124 -0.85 15.69 -1.51
C LYS A 124 0.44 15.24 -0.83
N THR A 125 1.57 15.62 -1.38
CA THR A 125 2.90 15.25 -0.86
C THR A 125 3.30 16.05 0.38
N SER A 126 2.73 17.23 0.60
CA SER A 126 2.94 18.03 1.83
C SER A 126 2.47 17.30 3.11
N GLU A 127 1.52 16.38 3.01
CA GLU A 127 1.05 15.66 4.18
C GLU A 127 2.09 14.66 4.72
N PRO A 128 2.62 13.69 3.95
CA PRO A 128 3.71 12.83 4.42
C PRO A 128 4.96 13.63 4.81
N ALA A 129 5.33 14.66 4.06
CA ALA A 129 6.43 15.56 4.42
C ALA A 129 6.20 16.27 5.77
N GLY A 130 4.93 16.58 6.08
CA GLY A 130 4.51 17.12 7.37
C GLY A 130 4.79 16.20 8.56
N TYR A 131 4.86 14.90 8.34
CA TYR A 131 5.19 13.86 9.32
C TYR A 131 6.68 13.44 9.28
N GLY A 132 7.53 14.12 8.51
CA GLY A 132 8.96 13.83 8.44
C GLY A 132 9.34 12.79 7.38
N PHE A 133 8.41 12.38 6.53
CA PHE A 133 8.72 11.55 5.36
C PHE A 133 9.27 12.45 4.26
N THR A 134 10.58 12.49 4.14
CA THR A 134 11.29 13.42 3.26
C THR A 134 11.71 12.79 1.93
N GLN A 135 11.78 11.47 1.91
CA GLN A 135 12.14 10.66 0.75
C GLN A 135 11.08 9.57 0.53
N TRP A 136 10.94 9.10 -0.71
CA TRP A 136 9.97 8.05 -1.02
C TRP A 136 10.23 6.74 -0.28
N ARG A 137 11.47 6.45 0.08
CA ARG A 137 11.78 5.30 0.95
C ARG A 137 11.11 5.39 2.32
N ASP A 138 10.89 6.59 2.84
CA ASP A 138 10.34 6.79 4.19
C ASP A 138 8.89 6.34 4.32
N VAL A 139 8.17 6.16 3.19
CA VAL A 139 6.78 5.68 3.18
C VAL A 139 6.67 4.15 3.24
N PHE A 140 7.78 3.46 3.37
CA PHE A 140 7.83 2.00 3.50
C PHE A 140 8.55 1.59 4.80
N THR A 141 8.22 0.43 5.33
CA THR A 141 9.06 -0.25 6.32
C THR A 141 10.25 -0.91 5.64
N ALA A 142 11.26 -1.30 6.41
CA ALA A 142 12.39 -2.05 5.87
C ALA A 142 11.97 -3.36 5.19
N ARG A 143 10.99 -4.09 5.76
CA ARG A 143 10.46 -5.33 5.17
C ARG A 143 9.71 -5.07 3.86
N GLN A 144 8.92 -4.00 3.80
CA GLN A 144 8.22 -3.59 2.59
C GLN A 144 9.22 -3.20 1.49
N LEU A 145 10.27 -2.43 1.84
CA LEU A 145 11.34 -2.06 0.92
C LEU A 145 12.02 -3.28 0.32
N VAL A 146 12.46 -4.21 1.18
CA VAL A 146 13.11 -5.45 0.72
C VAL A 146 12.17 -6.24 -0.19
N ALA A 147 10.91 -6.42 0.20
CA ALA A 147 9.94 -7.18 -0.56
C ALA A 147 9.67 -6.60 -1.97
N HIS A 148 9.51 -5.27 -2.06
CA HIS A 148 9.32 -4.61 -3.35
C HIS A 148 10.60 -4.65 -4.20
N TYR A 149 11.76 -4.42 -3.58
CA TYR A 149 13.03 -4.47 -4.27
C TYR A 149 13.27 -5.86 -4.91
N GLU A 150 13.10 -6.95 -4.16
CA GLU A 150 13.28 -8.31 -4.67
C GLU A 150 12.32 -8.61 -5.84
N TYR A 151 11.10 -8.08 -5.81
CA TYR A 151 10.19 -8.20 -6.95
C TYR A 151 10.72 -7.50 -8.20
N TRP A 152 11.15 -6.25 -8.08
CA TRP A 152 11.65 -5.49 -9.22
C TRP A 152 12.98 -6.02 -9.74
N GLN A 153 13.82 -6.58 -8.87
CA GLN A 153 15.03 -7.31 -9.31
C GLN A 153 14.66 -8.54 -10.15
N ALA A 154 13.76 -9.37 -9.66
CA ALA A 154 13.27 -10.53 -10.42
C ALA A 154 12.61 -10.12 -11.75
N PHE A 155 11.87 -9.00 -11.76
CA PHE A 155 11.28 -8.44 -12.98
C PHE A 155 12.36 -8.06 -14.01
N GLU A 156 13.43 -7.37 -13.60
CA GLU A 156 14.53 -7.00 -14.50
C GLU A 156 15.33 -8.22 -15.00
N GLU A 157 15.51 -9.25 -14.14
CA GLU A 157 16.17 -10.49 -14.52
C GLU A 157 15.43 -11.23 -15.65
N ILE A 158 14.10 -11.37 -15.52
CA ILE A 158 13.30 -12.11 -16.52
C ILE A 158 13.00 -11.30 -17.78
N LYS A 159 13.12 -9.99 -17.74
CA LYS A 159 12.77 -9.09 -18.85
C LYS A 159 13.46 -9.45 -20.15
N ASN A 160 14.77 -9.70 -20.11
CA ASN A 160 15.54 -10.09 -21.29
C ASN A 160 15.12 -11.48 -21.81
N GLU A 161 14.82 -12.42 -20.93
CA GLU A 161 14.34 -13.75 -21.27
C GLU A 161 12.99 -13.67 -21.99
N VAL A 162 12.05 -12.90 -21.45
CA VAL A 162 10.74 -12.67 -22.06
C VAL A 162 10.86 -12.09 -23.47
N TYR A 163 11.74 -11.10 -23.69
CA TYR A 163 11.97 -10.56 -25.05
C TYR A 163 12.68 -11.53 -26.00
N GLN A 164 13.42 -12.52 -25.48
CA GLN A 164 14.05 -13.55 -26.31
C GLN A 164 13.06 -14.65 -26.71
N GLU A 165 12.12 -14.97 -25.85
CA GLU A 165 11.17 -16.07 -26.04
C GLU A 165 9.90 -15.67 -26.78
N HIS A 166 9.53 -14.37 -26.77
CA HIS A 166 8.28 -13.85 -27.30
C HIS A 166 8.50 -12.74 -28.33
N PRO A 167 7.61 -12.59 -29.33
CA PRO A 167 7.55 -11.39 -30.16
C PRO A 167 7.42 -10.12 -29.30
N SER A 168 7.94 -9.00 -29.78
CA SER A 168 7.99 -7.75 -29.01
C SER A 168 6.64 -7.32 -28.43
N GLU A 169 5.54 -7.43 -29.19
CA GLU A 169 4.20 -7.05 -28.73
C GLU A 169 3.68 -7.97 -27.61
N GLU A 170 3.98 -9.28 -27.69
CA GLU A 170 3.64 -10.23 -26.62
C GLU A 170 4.49 -9.99 -25.37
N ALA A 171 5.80 -9.76 -25.57
CA ALA A 171 6.72 -9.44 -24.49
C ALA A 171 6.28 -8.18 -23.73
N ASP A 172 5.91 -7.12 -24.44
CA ASP A 172 5.39 -5.88 -23.86
C ASP A 172 4.09 -6.12 -23.06
N ALA A 173 3.20 -6.98 -23.57
CA ALA A 173 1.97 -7.33 -22.85
C ALA A 173 2.25 -8.10 -21.56
N ILE A 174 3.10 -9.13 -21.61
CA ILE A 174 3.51 -9.93 -20.44
C ILE A 174 4.14 -9.03 -19.38
N LEU A 175 5.13 -8.22 -19.76
CA LEU A 175 5.83 -7.33 -18.86
C LEU A 175 4.91 -6.25 -18.28
N SER A 176 3.95 -5.76 -19.06
CA SER A 176 2.94 -4.82 -18.57
C SER A 176 2.06 -5.44 -17.47
N ILE A 177 1.62 -6.67 -17.63
CA ILE A 177 0.83 -7.40 -16.62
C ILE A 177 1.64 -7.59 -15.34
N LEU A 178 2.90 -7.99 -15.46
CA LEU A 178 3.80 -8.13 -14.30
C LEU A 178 4.06 -6.78 -13.63
N ALA A 179 4.31 -5.72 -14.38
CA ALA A 179 4.48 -4.37 -13.83
C ALA A 179 3.23 -3.89 -13.08
N LEU A 180 2.03 -4.18 -13.60
CA LEU A 180 0.77 -3.89 -12.90
C LEU A 180 0.65 -4.66 -11.58
N ALA A 181 1.11 -5.92 -11.51
CA ALA A 181 1.11 -6.69 -10.27
C ALA A 181 2.07 -6.08 -9.23
N GLY A 182 3.28 -5.68 -9.64
CA GLY A 182 4.23 -4.95 -8.78
C GLY A 182 3.66 -3.63 -8.26
N GLY A 183 3.12 -2.81 -9.15
CA GLY A 183 2.46 -1.55 -8.78
C GLY A 183 1.28 -1.76 -7.82
N LYS A 184 0.50 -2.84 -8.01
CA LYS A 184 -0.59 -3.19 -7.11
C LYS A 184 -0.12 -3.61 -5.72
N MET A 185 1.05 -4.26 -5.63
CA MET A 185 1.65 -4.56 -4.34
C MET A 185 2.10 -3.28 -3.63
N VAL A 186 2.77 -2.35 -4.32
CA VAL A 186 3.15 -1.03 -3.78
C VAL A 186 1.91 -0.29 -3.24
N ASP A 187 0.81 -0.29 -3.98
CA ASP A 187 -0.46 0.33 -3.59
C ASP A 187 -1.03 -0.22 -2.26
N ARG A 188 -0.73 -1.47 -1.92
CA ARG A 188 -1.31 -2.16 -0.76
C ARG A 188 -0.33 -2.48 0.35
N ASN A 189 0.95 -2.23 0.14
CA ASN A 189 2.00 -2.60 1.07
C ASN A 189 2.95 -1.43 1.32
N SER A 190 2.43 -0.39 1.96
CA SER A 190 3.16 0.80 2.36
C SER A 190 2.65 1.31 3.71
N ARG A 191 3.39 2.23 4.35
CA ARG A 191 2.96 2.93 5.57
C ARG A 191 1.79 3.91 5.33
N LEU A 192 1.41 4.09 4.06
CA LEU A 192 0.26 4.89 3.65
C LEU A 192 -0.99 4.03 3.38
N SER A 193 -0.86 2.69 3.38
CA SER A 193 -1.94 1.77 3.05
C SER A 193 -2.74 1.40 4.30
N PRO A 194 -3.99 1.89 4.46
CA PRO A 194 -4.79 1.58 5.63
C PRO A 194 -5.27 0.11 5.61
N TYR A 195 -5.50 -0.45 6.79
CA TYR A 195 -6.07 -1.78 6.92
C TYR A 195 -7.59 -1.75 7.00
N ASN A 196 -8.25 -2.54 6.16
CA ASN A 196 -9.69 -2.69 6.20
C ASN A 196 -10.08 -3.78 7.22
N ILE A 197 -10.51 -3.36 8.40
CA ILE A 197 -10.89 -4.26 9.49
C ILE A 197 -12.10 -5.16 9.16
N HIS A 198 -12.99 -4.73 8.26
CA HIS A 198 -14.17 -5.50 7.87
C HIS A 198 -13.86 -6.58 6.84
N ARG A 199 -12.88 -6.31 5.97
CA ARG A 199 -12.48 -7.22 4.89
C ARG A 199 -11.20 -8.01 5.21
N GLY A 200 -10.45 -7.58 6.24
CA GLY A 200 -9.24 -8.26 6.70
C GLY A 200 -8.04 -8.17 5.76
N TYR A 201 -7.95 -7.10 4.96
CA TYR A 201 -6.82 -6.89 4.05
C TYR A 201 -6.44 -5.40 3.88
N PRO A 202 -5.20 -5.10 3.38
CA PRO A 202 -4.77 -3.74 3.08
C PRO A 202 -5.61 -3.08 2.00
N MET A 203 -5.91 -1.80 2.17
CA MET A 203 -6.58 -0.97 1.17
C MET A 203 -5.55 -0.22 0.32
N HIS A 204 -6.07 0.43 -0.71
CA HIS A 204 -5.29 1.32 -1.58
C HIS A 204 -4.71 2.50 -0.80
N LEU A 205 -3.43 2.79 -0.99
CA LEU A 205 -2.77 3.94 -0.40
C LEU A 205 -3.40 5.27 -0.86
N THR A 206 -3.91 5.32 -2.09
CA THR A 206 -4.57 6.49 -2.68
C THR A 206 -6.09 6.47 -2.50
N GLY A 207 -6.65 5.55 -1.70
CA GLY A 207 -8.10 5.34 -1.57
C GLY A 207 -8.88 6.59 -1.12
N ALA A 208 -8.25 7.46 -0.34
CA ALA A 208 -8.81 8.76 0.05
C ALA A 208 -8.39 9.91 -0.89
N LYS A 209 -7.78 9.61 -2.05
CA LYS A 209 -7.17 10.59 -2.96
C LYS A 209 -6.12 11.46 -2.24
N ASN A 210 -5.40 10.88 -1.30
CA ASN A 210 -4.44 11.52 -0.44
C ASN A 210 -3.29 10.55 -0.11
N LEU A 211 -2.12 11.08 0.27
CA LEU A 211 -0.94 10.31 0.71
C LEU A 211 -0.78 10.45 2.23
N SER A 212 -1.77 9.98 2.97
CA SER A 212 -1.79 10.15 4.44
C SER A 212 -1.07 9.01 5.15
N PRO A 213 -0.04 9.31 5.97
CA PRO A 213 0.56 8.33 6.86
C PRO A 213 -0.48 7.71 7.80
N GLN A 214 -0.42 6.40 7.94
CA GLN A 214 -1.37 5.66 8.76
C GLN A 214 -0.79 5.34 10.14
N TRP A 215 -1.58 5.53 11.20
CA TRP A 215 -1.23 5.08 12.55
C TRP A 215 -1.11 3.56 12.66
N CYS A 216 -1.95 2.86 11.91
CA CYS A 216 -1.94 1.42 11.82
C CYS A 216 -1.96 1.04 10.35
N PHE A 217 -0.93 0.39 9.89
CA PHE A 217 -0.77 -0.06 8.52
C PHE A 217 -0.41 -1.56 8.51
N THR A 218 -0.48 -2.16 7.34
CA THR A 218 -0.15 -3.57 7.16
C THR A 218 1.25 -3.69 6.57
N ASP A 219 2.05 -4.57 7.16
CA ASP A 219 3.29 -5.05 6.56
C ASP A 219 2.99 -6.47 6.03
N ASN A 220 2.60 -6.52 4.76
CA ASN A 220 2.14 -7.75 4.13
C ASN A 220 3.32 -8.60 3.63
N ASN A 221 3.24 -9.93 3.82
CA ASN A 221 4.19 -10.83 3.21
C ASN A 221 3.77 -11.09 1.75
N PRO A 222 4.53 -10.63 0.73
CA PRO A 222 4.13 -10.75 -0.66
C PRO A 222 4.31 -12.17 -1.22
N SER A 223 4.98 -13.07 -0.52
CA SER A 223 5.24 -14.44 -0.98
C SER A 223 4.32 -15.48 -0.34
N SER A 224 3.50 -15.09 0.65
CA SER A 224 2.58 -16.04 1.30
C SER A 224 1.39 -15.34 1.96
N GLY A 225 0.28 -16.07 2.10
CA GLY A 225 -0.94 -15.58 2.74
C GLY A 225 -1.89 -14.86 1.77
N ASP A 226 -2.86 -14.13 2.32
CA ASP A 226 -3.81 -13.35 1.52
C ASP A 226 -3.10 -12.13 0.89
N GLN A 227 -3.36 -11.85 -0.37
CA GLN A 227 -2.78 -10.71 -1.10
C GLN A 227 -1.28 -10.87 -1.45
N GLN A 228 -0.78 -12.09 -1.61
CA GLN A 228 0.53 -12.36 -2.18
C GLN A 228 0.59 -11.97 -3.67
N TYR A 229 1.80 -11.92 -4.26
CA TYR A 229 1.95 -11.56 -5.68
C TYR A 229 1.17 -12.45 -6.63
N THR A 230 1.13 -13.77 -6.38
CA THR A 230 0.38 -14.70 -7.21
C THR A 230 -1.11 -14.43 -7.16
N ASP A 231 -1.71 -14.14 -6.00
CA ASP A 231 -3.13 -13.79 -5.92
C ASP A 231 -3.47 -12.47 -6.64
N ILE A 232 -2.53 -11.53 -6.65
CA ILE A 232 -2.68 -10.27 -7.38
C ILE A 232 -2.62 -10.54 -8.87
N LEU A 233 -1.65 -11.33 -9.31
CA LEU A 233 -1.46 -11.71 -10.71
C LEU A 233 -2.66 -12.50 -11.23
N ASP A 234 -3.14 -13.50 -10.49
CA ASP A 234 -4.32 -14.29 -10.87
C ASP A 234 -5.57 -13.42 -11.07
N ARG A 235 -5.76 -12.40 -10.23
CA ARG A 235 -6.87 -11.44 -10.41
C ARG A 235 -6.71 -10.56 -11.64
N ILE A 236 -5.49 -10.14 -11.96
CA ILE A 236 -5.22 -9.36 -13.18
C ILE A 236 -5.47 -10.24 -14.40
N LEU A 237 -4.98 -11.48 -14.40
CA LEU A 237 -5.20 -12.44 -15.48
C LEU A 237 -6.67 -12.78 -15.67
N SER A 238 -7.41 -13.05 -14.59
CA SER A 238 -8.85 -13.28 -14.67
C SER A 238 -9.60 -12.08 -15.27
N SER A 239 -9.22 -10.84 -14.88
CA SER A 239 -9.81 -9.64 -15.47
C SER A 239 -9.44 -9.48 -16.95
N TYR A 240 -8.24 -9.87 -17.35
CA TYR A 240 -7.80 -9.89 -18.72
C TYR A 240 -8.61 -10.92 -19.56
N GLU A 241 -8.78 -12.13 -19.03
CA GLU A 241 -9.61 -13.17 -19.66
C GLU A 241 -11.04 -12.72 -19.85
N ASP A 242 -11.64 -12.07 -18.85
CA ASP A 242 -13.00 -11.51 -18.95
C ASP A 242 -13.11 -10.48 -20.09
N ILE A 243 -12.09 -9.62 -20.24
CA ILE A 243 -12.03 -8.64 -21.34
C ILE A 243 -11.91 -9.34 -22.69
N VAL A 244 -11.02 -10.33 -22.81
CA VAL A 244 -10.82 -11.09 -24.06
C VAL A 244 -12.14 -11.76 -24.48
N ASN A 245 -12.78 -12.48 -23.57
CA ASN A 245 -14.07 -13.14 -23.82
C ASN A 245 -15.15 -12.15 -24.27
N TYR A 246 -15.23 -10.98 -23.62
CA TYR A 246 -16.18 -9.93 -23.99
C TYR A 246 -15.91 -9.38 -25.41
N LEU A 247 -14.64 -9.20 -25.77
CA LEU A 247 -14.26 -8.68 -27.10
C LEU A 247 -14.50 -9.70 -28.20
N GLU A 248 -14.25 -10.99 -27.98
CA GLU A 248 -14.53 -12.06 -28.92
C GLU A 248 -16.02 -12.15 -29.26
N ASP A 249 -16.88 -12.02 -28.25
CA ASP A 249 -18.33 -12.04 -28.40
C ASP A 249 -18.88 -10.77 -29.08
N SER A 250 -18.21 -9.63 -28.90
CA SER A 250 -18.69 -8.32 -29.36
C SER A 250 -18.56 -8.10 -30.85
N LYS A 251 -17.72 -8.85 -31.58
CA LYS A 251 -17.34 -8.64 -33.00
C LYS A 251 -16.83 -7.21 -33.26
N ALA A 252 -16.31 -6.54 -32.23
CA ALA A 252 -15.79 -5.19 -32.36
C ALA A 252 -14.45 -5.21 -33.12
N GLU A 253 -14.23 -4.19 -33.94
CA GLU A 253 -12.91 -3.97 -34.53
C GLU A 253 -11.91 -3.56 -33.46
N PRO A 254 -10.62 -3.89 -33.60
CA PRO A 254 -9.59 -3.49 -32.65
C PRO A 254 -9.56 -1.98 -32.44
N ALA A 255 -9.50 -1.55 -31.18
CA ALA A 255 -9.37 -0.14 -30.84
C ALA A 255 -7.94 0.36 -31.15
N THR A 256 -7.84 1.55 -31.72
CA THR A 256 -6.56 2.25 -31.85
C THR A 256 -6.36 3.18 -30.65
N VAL A 257 -5.25 3.02 -29.94
CA VAL A 257 -4.91 3.82 -28.75
C VAL A 257 -3.85 4.85 -29.13
N HIS A 258 -4.17 6.13 -28.91
CA HIS A 258 -3.24 7.23 -29.12
C HIS A 258 -2.91 7.92 -27.80
N LYS A 259 -1.63 8.22 -27.58
CA LYS A 259 -1.16 9.13 -26.54
C LYS A 259 -0.96 10.50 -27.16
N GLY A 260 -1.70 11.51 -26.68
CA GLY A 260 -1.63 12.85 -27.27
C GLY A 260 -2.36 13.89 -26.43
N ASP A 261 -2.38 15.14 -26.95
CA ASP A 261 -3.16 16.22 -26.40
C ASP A 261 -4.60 16.15 -26.91
N ALA A 262 -5.57 16.22 -26.01
CA ALA A 262 -7.00 16.23 -26.39
C ALA A 262 -7.43 17.46 -27.18
N ALA A 263 -6.61 18.53 -27.18
CA ALA A 263 -6.83 19.72 -28.01
C ALA A 263 -6.22 19.61 -29.42
N ASP A 264 -5.39 18.58 -29.66
CA ASP A 264 -4.74 18.32 -30.95
C ASP A 264 -4.82 16.84 -31.30
N LEU A 265 -5.98 16.42 -31.77
CA LEU A 265 -6.27 15.02 -32.04
C LEU A 265 -5.73 14.61 -33.41
N PRO A 266 -5.16 13.37 -33.56
CA PRO A 266 -4.57 12.89 -34.82
C PRO A 266 -5.61 12.38 -35.81
N PHE A 267 -6.77 13.05 -35.92
CA PHE A 267 -7.87 12.67 -36.81
C PHE A 267 -8.16 13.76 -37.84
N GLU A 268 -8.58 13.37 -39.02
CA GLU A 268 -9.04 14.30 -40.02
C GLU A 268 -10.33 15.00 -39.58
N GLU A 269 -10.57 16.21 -40.09
CA GLU A 269 -11.81 16.92 -39.82
C GLU A 269 -13.02 16.14 -40.36
N ASN A 270 -14.09 16.10 -39.57
CA ASN A 270 -15.33 15.39 -39.88
C ASN A 270 -15.22 13.87 -40.06
N SER A 271 -14.17 13.24 -39.47
CA SER A 271 -13.97 11.79 -39.53
C SER A 271 -14.55 11.03 -38.34
N ILE A 272 -15.02 11.71 -37.29
CA ILE A 272 -15.49 11.10 -36.04
C ILE A 272 -17.00 11.31 -35.89
N ASP A 273 -17.75 10.23 -35.72
CA ASP A 273 -19.21 10.26 -35.57
C ASP A 273 -19.65 10.60 -34.16
N SER A 274 -18.85 10.21 -33.12
CA SER A 274 -19.19 10.45 -31.72
C SER A 274 -17.95 10.64 -30.88
N VAL A 275 -18.00 11.57 -29.92
CA VAL A 275 -16.96 11.85 -28.97
C VAL A 275 -17.48 11.63 -27.55
N VAL A 276 -16.83 10.73 -26.79
CA VAL A 276 -17.16 10.47 -25.40
C VAL A 276 -15.90 10.80 -24.57
N VAL A 277 -16.04 11.67 -23.58
CA VAL A 277 -14.91 12.16 -22.79
C VAL A 277 -15.12 11.98 -21.29
N ASP A 278 -14.05 11.65 -20.59
CA ASP A 278 -13.93 11.71 -19.13
C ASP A 278 -12.68 12.54 -18.80
N PRO A 279 -12.78 13.88 -18.77
CA PRO A 279 -11.63 14.74 -18.61
C PRO A 279 -11.08 14.68 -17.20
N PRO A 280 -9.78 14.96 -17.01
CA PRO A 280 -9.18 15.07 -15.67
C PRO A 280 -9.94 16.09 -14.83
N TYR A 281 -10.17 15.76 -13.55
CA TYR A 281 -10.88 16.65 -12.62
C TYR A 281 -9.93 17.77 -12.17
N TYR A 282 -10.02 18.90 -12.84
CA TYR A 282 -9.19 20.08 -12.58
C TYR A 282 -9.05 20.35 -11.07
N SER A 283 -7.83 20.41 -10.58
CA SER A 283 -7.44 20.64 -9.17
C SER A 283 -8.06 19.74 -8.08
N SER A 284 -8.94 18.80 -8.42
CA SER A 284 -9.54 17.88 -7.44
C SER A 284 -8.67 16.65 -7.18
N ILE A 285 -7.94 16.19 -8.21
CA ILE A 285 -7.04 15.04 -8.13
C ILE A 285 -5.68 15.44 -8.68
N MET A 286 -4.67 15.36 -7.83
CA MET A 286 -3.28 15.63 -8.20
C MET A 286 -2.64 14.35 -8.73
N TYR A 287 -2.98 13.97 -9.95
CA TYR A 287 -2.56 12.70 -10.57
C TYR A 287 -1.05 12.48 -10.52
N ALA A 288 -0.26 13.50 -10.87
CA ALA A 288 1.19 13.42 -10.84
C ALA A 288 1.71 13.09 -9.43
N GLU A 289 1.28 13.86 -8.41
CA GLU A 289 1.72 13.65 -7.03
C GLU A 289 1.31 12.27 -6.47
N LEU A 290 0.14 11.76 -6.87
CA LEU A 290 -0.35 10.45 -6.44
C LEU A 290 0.33 9.29 -7.18
N SER A 291 0.88 9.53 -8.37
CA SER A 291 1.59 8.52 -9.16
C SER A 291 3.08 8.44 -8.87
N ASP A 292 3.68 9.49 -8.31
CA ASP A 292 5.12 9.55 -8.06
C ASP A 292 5.63 8.37 -7.22
N ILE A 293 4.86 7.90 -6.23
CA ILE A 293 5.23 6.74 -5.40
C ILE A 293 5.39 5.44 -6.21
N PHE A 294 4.72 5.32 -7.35
CA PHE A 294 4.88 4.18 -8.25
C PHE A 294 6.05 4.41 -9.20
N TYR A 295 6.19 5.64 -9.68
CA TYR A 295 7.23 6.01 -10.65
C TYR A 295 8.64 5.84 -10.11
N VAL A 296 8.86 6.02 -8.81
CA VAL A 296 10.19 5.86 -8.19
C VAL A 296 10.70 4.41 -8.17
N TRP A 297 9.87 3.44 -8.52
CA TRP A 297 10.25 2.02 -8.65
C TRP A 297 10.62 1.62 -10.09
N LEU A 298 10.33 2.46 -11.07
CA LEU A 298 10.58 2.24 -12.49
C LEU A 298 11.88 2.92 -12.93
#